data_38d28dceeb4673dbe113e323cf9408e2
#
_entry.id   38d28dceeb4673dbe113e323cf9408e2
#
_cell.length_a   1.000
_cell.length_b   1.000
_cell.length_c   1.000
_cell.angle_alpha   90.00
_cell.angle_beta   90.00
_cell.angle_gamma   90.00
#
_symmetry.space_group_name_H-M   'P 1'
#
loop_
_entity.id
_entity.type
_entity.pdbx_description
1 polymer ?
#
loop_
_entity_poly.entity_id
_entity_poly.type
_entity_poly.pdbx_seq_one_letter_code
_entity_poly.pdbx_strand_id
1 'polypeptide(L)'
;MKVLQNKLLILIINSTLIPALVVMAISFSNYGRIVENNSGQIMQLMCSEKRQVIDEKLLNIEQSVHTIYHFAKEQHSDTENLWQDEEQFLEHISRMRELMETTVKYTDGAVTVYYRLDPALQGPKQGLWLVQDKNGDYIEHEMTDISLYDKDDIEHVGWYYIPITNGKDTWINPYYNKNMDEEIISYVIPIILDERIIGVVGMDIETKLLYENTKNVTVYESGYAFLMDNEGEFVYHPEMKGNTISQEFNRQHTYLYEKSLLSVENQSVETSRWNDTDKRLTAQ
;
A
#
# COMPACT_ATOMS: atom_id res chain seq x y z
N MET A 1 -36.25 -36.92 -63.82
CA MET A 1 -35.17 -37.40 -62.91
C MET A 1 -34.27 -36.31 -62.36
N LYS A 2 -33.64 -35.51 -63.19
CA LYS A 2 -32.72 -34.41 -62.71
C LYS A 2 -33.36 -33.42 -61.70
N VAL A 3 -34.62 -32.99 -61.91
CA VAL A 3 -35.33 -32.05 -61.03
C VAL A 3 -35.60 -32.65 -59.63
N LEU A 4 -35.92 -33.91 -59.59
CA LEU A 4 -36.16 -34.61 -58.29
C LEU A 4 -34.84 -34.79 -57.51
N GLN A 5 -33.75 -35.13 -58.24
CA GLN A 5 -32.43 -35.27 -57.66
C GLN A 5 -31.95 -33.93 -57.09
N ASN A 6 -32.14 -32.82 -57.80
CA ASN A 6 -31.77 -31.48 -57.33
C ASN A 6 -32.60 -31.06 -56.05
N LYS A 7 -33.88 -31.36 -56.03
CA LYS A 7 -34.73 -31.08 -54.85
C LYS A 7 -34.31 -31.90 -53.66
N LEU A 8 -33.96 -33.17 -53.86
CA LEU A 8 -33.48 -34.06 -52.81
C LEU A 8 -32.11 -33.57 -52.27
N LEU A 9 -31.22 -33.18 -53.16
CA LEU A 9 -29.90 -32.66 -52.80
C LEU A 9 -30.00 -31.37 -52.00
N ILE A 10 -30.87 -30.44 -52.40
CA ILE A 10 -31.14 -29.20 -51.65
C ILE A 10 -31.72 -29.49 -50.27
N LEU A 11 -32.62 -30.47 -50.18
CA LEU A 11 -33.22 -30.84 -48.90
C LEU A 11 -32.21 -31.47 -47.94
N ILE A 12 -31.29 -32.30 -48.44
CA ILE A 12 -30.20 -32.90 -47.68
C ILE A 12 -29.22 -31.81 -47.22
N ILE A 13 -28.83 -30.90 -48.13
CA ILE A 13 -27.92 -29.81 -47.77
C ILE A 13 -28.52 -28.89 -46.71
N ASN A 14 -29.80 -28.49 -46.84
CA ASN A 14 -30.44 -27.65 -45.83
C ASN A 14 -30.63 -28.36 -44.50
N SER A 15 -30.96 -29.67 -44.51
CA SER A 15 -31.15 -30.44 -43.26
C SER A 15 -29.84 -30.66 -42.49
N THR A 16 -28.68 -30.58 -43.13
CA THR A 16 -27.37 -30.71 -42.45
C THR A 16 -26.69 -29.38 -42.18
N LEU A 17 -26.78 -28.45 -43.14
CA LEU A 17 -26.07 -27.16 -43.05
C LEU A 17 -26.72 -26.21 -42.02
N ILE A 18 -28.05 -26.14 -41.99
CA ILE A 18 -28.77 -25.26 -41.05
C ILE A 18 -28.51 -25.65 -39.60
N PRO A 19 -28.68 -26.92 -39.17
CA PRO A 19 -28.35 -27.33 -37.81
C PRO A 19 -26.87 -27.13 -37.47
N ALA A 20 -25.96 -27.38 -38.40
CA ALA A 20 -24.52 -27.16 -38.18
C ALA A 20 -24.20 -25.69 -37.92
N LEU A 21 -24.81 -24.76 -38.68
CA LEU A 21 -24.68 -23.34 -38.48
C LEU A 21 -25.25 -22.87 -37.14
N VAL A 22 -26.38 -23.41 -36.73
CA VAL A 22 -27.02 -23.12 -35.43
C VAL A 22 -26.13 -23.61 -34.28
N VAL A 23 -25.62 -24.83 -34.35
CA VAL A 23 -24.70 -25.36 -33.36
C VAL A 23 -23.40 -24.52 -33.29
N MET A 24 -22.86 -24.14 -34.45
CA MET A 24 -21.69 -23.30 -34.52
C MET A 24 -21.93 -21.91 -33.87
N ALA A 25 -23.05 -21.27 -34.13
CA ALA A 25 -23.41 -19.98 -33.56
C ALA A 25 -23.59 -20.07 -32.01
N ILE A 26 -24.26 -21.10 -31.53
CA ILE A 26 -24.43 -21.35 -30.10
C ILE A 26 -23.08 -21.65 -29.45
N SER A 27 -22.24 -22.47 -30.07
CA SER A 27 -20.90 -22.79 -29.56
C SER A 27 -20.00 -21.59 -29.50
N PHE A 28 -20.03 -20.75 -30.53
CA PHE A 28 -19.23 -19.49 -30.55
C PHE A 28 -19.68 -18.51 -29.47
N SER A 29 -20.99 -18.34 -29.28
CA SER A 29 -21.53 -17.48 -28.21
C SER A 29 -21.20 -18.01 -26.82
N ASN A 30 -21.28 -19.33 -26.61
CA ASN A 30 -20.88 -19.93 -25.32
C ASN A 30 -19.38 -19.85 -25.08
N TYR A 31 -18.57 -20.06 -26.12
CA TYR A 31 -17.13 -19.95 -26.02
C TYR A 31 -16.70 -18.55 -25.60
N GLY A 32 -17.24 -17.49 -26.22
CA GLY A 32 -16.98 -16.10 -25.83
C GLY A 32 -17.27 -15.85 -24.35
N ARG A 33 -18.42 -16.32 -23.87
CA ARG A 33 -18.82 -16.16 -22.46
C ARG A 33 -17.92 -16.92 -21.48
N ILE A 34 -17.50 -18.14 -21.87
CA ILE A 34 -16.58 -18.97 -21.06
C ILE A 34 -15.20 -18.30 -20.99
N VAL A 35 -14.69 -17.79 -22.10
CA VAL A 35 -13.40 -17.09 -22.14
C VAL A 35 -13.44 -15.82 -21.27
N GLU A 36 -14.49 -15.02 -21.39
CA GLU A 36 -14.65 -13.79 -20.61
C GLU A 36 -14.72 -14.08 -19.09
N ASN A 37 -15.53 -15.05 -18.69
CA ASN A 37 -15.64 -15.46 -17.27
C ASN A 37 -14.33 -16.03 -16.73
N ASN A 38 -13.65 -16.89 -17.49
CA ASN A 38 -12.39 -17.48 -17.07
C ASN A 38 -11.29 -16.41 -16.96
N SER A 39 -11.25 -15.45 -17.89
CA SER A 39 -10.32 -14.34 -17.88
C SER A 39 -10.53 -13.46 -16.65
N GLY A 40 -11.79 -13.14 -16.33
CA GLY A 40 -12.12 -12.39 -15.13
C GLY A 40 -11.68 -13.09 -13.84
N GLN A 41 -11.93 -14.40 -13.73
CA GLN A 41 -11.49 -15.18 -12.57
C GLN A 41 -9.96 -15.26 -12.45
N ILE A 42 -9.25 -15.43 -13.56
CA ILE A 42 -7.78 -15.44 -13.55
C ILE A 42 -7.23 -14.08 -13.09
N MET A 43 -7.77 -12.99 -13.61
CA MET A 43 -7.39 -11.64 -13.19
C MET A 43 -7.63 -11.41 -11.69
N GLN A 44 -8.80 -11.80 -11.18
CA GLN A 44 -9.11 -11.71 -9.75
C GLN A 44 -8.14 -12.52 -8.89
N LEU A 45 -7.81 -13.74 -9.28
CA LEU A 45 -6.85 -14.56 -8.56
C LEU A 45 -5.46 -13.94 -8.54
N MET A 46 -5.00 -13.39 -9.68
CA MET A 46 -3.71 -12.71 -9.77
C MET A 46 -3.68 -11.45 -8.89
N CYS A 47 -4.74 -10.64 -8.93
CA CYS A 47 -4.87 -9.47 -8.06
C CYS A 47 -4.89 -9.85 -6.59
N SER A 48 -5.66 -10.88 -6.21
CA SER A 48 -5.73 -11.38 -4.83
C SER A 48 -4.38 -11.87 -4.32
N GLU A 49 -3.63 -12.63 -5.15
CA GLU A 49 -2.28 -13.08 -4.80
C GLU A 49 -1.33 -11.89 -4.54
N LYS A 50 -1.32 -10.91 -5.45
CA LYS A 50 -0.43 -9.74 -5.31
C LYS A 50 -0.83 -8.87 -4.13
N ARG A 51 -2.13 -8.69 -3.91
CA ARG A 51 -2.65 -8.01 -2.75
C ARG A 51 -2.18 -8.66 -1.45
N GLN A 52 -2.28 -10.00 -1.34
CA GLN A 52 -1.86 -10.71 -0.14
C GLN A 52 -0.39 -10.44 0.20
N VAL A 53 0.50 -10.42 -0.79
CA VAL A 53 1.92 -10.11 -0.60
C VAL A 53 2.12 -8.69 -0.04
N ILE A 54 1.35 -7.71 -0.54
CA ILE A 54 1.40 -6.33 -0.05
C ILE A 54 0.85 -6.27 1.38
N ASP A 55 -0.32 -6.88 1.63
CA ASP A 55 -0.97 -6.90 2.94
C ASP A 55 -0.06 -7.52 4.01
N GLU A 56 0.65 -8.62 3.70
CA GLU A 56 1.60 -9.25 4.62
C GLU A 56 2.75 -8.29 4.99
N LYS A 57 3.27 -7.53 4.03
CA LYS A 57 4.33 -6.55 4.29
C LYS A 57 3.83 -5.39 5.16
N LEU A 58 2.67 -4.83 4.82
CA LEU A 58 2.07 -3.75 5.60
C LEU A 58 1.75 -4.21 7.03
N LEU A 59 1.17 -5.40 7.18
CA LEU A 59 0.87 -5.97 8.49
C LEU A 59 2.13 -6.22 9.33
N ASN A 60 3.22 -6.66 8.71
CA ASN A 60 4.50 -6.85 9.38
C ASN A 60 5.05 -5.53 9.94
N ILE A 61 4.96 -4.44 9.16
CA ILE A 61 5.32 -3.10 9.60
C ILE A 61 4.43 -2.65 10.78
N GLU A 62 3.11 -2.79 10.66
CA GLU A 62 2.16 -2.44 11.73
C GLU A 62 2.52 -3.15 13.03
N GLN A 63 2.70 -4.48 12.99
CA GLN A 63 3.04 -5.28 14.17
C GLN A 63 4.38 -4.88 14.79
N SER A 64 5.36 -4.56 13.97
CA SER A 64 6.68 -4.12 14.42
C SER A 64 6.62 -2.77 15.10
N VAL A 65 5.91 -1.80 14.52
CA VAL A 65 5.72 -0.48 15.14
C VAL A 65 4.90 -0.59 16.43
N HIS A 66 3.85 -1.41 16.45
CA HIS A 66 3.09 -1.67 17.68
C HIS A 66 3.96 -2.28 18.80
N THR A 67 4.88 -3.17 18.45
CA THR A 67 5.80 -3.76 19.43
C THR A 67 6.67 -2.68 20.08
N ILE A 68 7.25 -1.79 19.27
CA ILE A 68 8.07 -0.68 19.76
C ILE A 68 7.22 0.32 20.56
N TYR A 69 6.02 0.65 20.05
CA TYR A 69 5.08 1.53 20.74
C TYR A 69 4.69 1.03 22.13
N HIS A 70 4.32 -0.24 22.26
CA HIS A 70 3.93 -0.81 23.56
C HIS A 70 5.08 -0.80 24.55
N PHE A 71 6.28 -1.13 24.10
CA PHE A 71 7.48 -1.02 24.94
C PHE A 71 7.74 0.41 25.39
N ALA A 72 7.71 1.38 24.46
CA ALA A 72 7.88 2.78 24.80
C ALA A 72 6.83 3.24 25.81
N LYS A 73 5.56 2.88 25.58
CA LYS A 73 4.45 3.25 26.46
C LYS A 73 4.60 2.69 27.87
N GLU A 74 5.01 1.43 28.02
CA GLU A 74 5.24 0.82 29.33
C GLU A 74 6.36 1.55 30.09
N GLN A 75 7.46 1.87 29.43
CA GLN A 75 8.58 2.58 30.05
C GLN A 75 8.17 3.98 30.53
N HIS A 76 7.26 4.66 29.83
CA HIS A 76 6.76 5.97 30.23
C HIS A 76 5.75 5.94 31.36
N SER A 77 4.96 4.87 31.48
CA SER A 77 3.97 4.75 32.54
C SER A 77 4.59 4.42 33.89
N ASP A 78 5.78 3.81 33.92
CA ASP A 78 6.44 3.39 35.14
C ASP A 78 7.32 4.48 35.76
N THR A 79 7.59 5.59 35.04
CA THR A 79 8.58 6.58 35.44
C THR A 79 8.03 8.01 35.35
N GLU A 80 7.38 8.50 36.41
CA GLU A 80 6.87 9.90 36.50
C GLU A 80 7.95 10.97 36.26
N ASN A 81 9.23 10.64 36.44
CA ASN A 81 10.35 11.55 36.35
C ASN A 81 11.39 11.20 35.27
N LEU A 82 11.05 10.31 34.32
CA LEU A 82 12.00 9.86 33.26
C LEU A 82 12.71 11.03 32.57
N TRP A 83 12.02 12.15 32.37
CA TRP A 83 12.52 13.32 31.67
C TRP A 83 13.42 14.23 32.54
N GLN A 84 13.43 14.04 33.85
CA GLN A 84 14.18 14.87 34.81
C GLN A 84 15.46 14.19 35.29
N ASP A 85 15.55 12.86 35.14
CA ASP A 85 16.70 12.05 35.53
C ASP A 85 17.49 11.63 34.27
N GLU A 86 18.66 12.23 34.09
CA GLU A 86 19.51 12.01 32.92
C GLU A 86 19.97 10.55 32.80
N GLU A 87 20.26 9.87 33.91
CA GLU A 87 20.70 8.47 33.90
C GLU A 87 19.57 7.53 33.46
N GLN A 88 18.36 7.73 34.00
CA GLN A 88 17.18 6.96 33.60
C GLN A 88 16.79 7.22 32.13
N PHE A 89 16.92 8.46 31.69
CA PHE A 89 16.66 8.83 30.29
C PHE A 89 17.65 8.13 29.35
N LEU A 90 18.93 8.16 29.63
CA LEU A 90 19.94 7.46 28.82
C LEU A 90 19.75 5.94 28.80
N GLU A 91 19.37 5.36 29.94
CA GLU A 91 19.04 3.93 30.02
C GLU A 91 17.81 3.62 29.14
N HIS A 92 16.77 4.44 29.19
CA HIS A 92 15.58 4.30 28.34
C HIS A 92 15.95 4.35 26.84
N ILE A 93 16.70 5.35 26.40
CA ILE A 93 17.15 5.47 25.01
C ILE A 93 17.99 4.25 24.58
N SER A 94 18.86 3.74 25.47
CA SER A 94 19.65 2.53 25.18
C SER A 94 18.77 1.29 24.98
N ARG A 95 17.77 1.09 25.81
CA ARG A 95 16.82 -0.03 25.69
C ARG A 95 15.95 0.09 24.44
N MET A 96 15.49 1.32 24.13
CA MET A 96 14.74 1.60 22.91
C MET A 96 15.57 1.28 21.68
N ARG A 97 16.84 1.67 21.67
CA ARG A 97 17.78 1.37 20.58
C ARG A 97 17.90 -0.14 20.33
N GLU A 98 18.19 -0.92 21.35
CA GLU A 98 18.35 -2.37 21.25
C GLU A 98 17.08 -3.05 20.70
N LEU A 99 15.90 -2.62 21.16
CA LEU A 99 14.64 -3.10 20.66
C LEU A 99 14.43 -2.73 19.19
N MET A 100 14.66 -1.46 18.83
CA MET A 100 14.47 -0.96 17.46
C MET A 100 15.41 -1.64 16.47
N GLU A 101 16.70 -1.77 16.79
CA GLU A 101 17.69 -2.46 15.97
C GLU A 101 17.29 -3.94 15.74
N THR A 102 16.82 -4.61 16.79
CA THR A 102 16.36 -5.99 16.68
C THR A 102 15.09 -6.08 15.85
N THR A 103 14.11 -5.24 16.12
CA THR A 103 12.80 -5.30 15.46
C THR A 103 12.92 -4.97 13.98
N VAL A 104 13.60 -3.89 13.62
CA VAL A 104 13.71 -3.45 12.22
C VAL A 104 14.47 -4.46 11.36
N LYS A 105 15.47 -5.12 11.92
CA LYS A 105 16.26 -6.15 11.22
C LYS A 105 15.41 -7.35 10.76
N TYR A 106 14.33 -7.65 11.48
CA TYR A 106 13.42 -8.75 11.18
C TYR A 106 12.11 -8.28 10.55
N THR A 107 11.97 -6.99 10.23
CA THR A 107 10.80 -6.42 9.58
C THR A 107 11.04 -6.30 8.08
N ASP A 108 10.45 -7.19 7.30
CA ASP A 108 10.63 -7.19 5.84
C ASP A 108 10.08 -5.91 5.21
N GLY A 109 10.94 -5.23 4.46
CA GLY A 109 10.59 -4.02 3.71
C GLY A 109 10.74 -2.71 4.46
N ALA A 110 11.02 -2.71 5.75
CA ALA A 110 11.32 -1.49 6.48
C ALA A 110 12.66 -0.91 5.99
N VAL A 111 12.68 0.38 5.66
CA VAL A 111 13.92 1.10 5.32
C VAL A 111 14.36 2.03 6.43
N THR A 112 13.44 2.44 7.30
CA THR A 112 13.75 3.16 8.52
C THR A 112 12.89 2.71 9.69
N VAL A 113 13.38 3.01 10.88
CA VAL A 113 12.61 2.98 12.12
C VAL A 113 12.99 4.18 12.95
N TYR A 114 12.03 4.83 13.57
CA TYR A 114 12.27 5.98 14.41
C TYR A 114 11.39 6.00 15.65
N TYR A 115 11.98 6.55 16.70
CA TYR A 115 11.34 6.92 17.95
C TYR A 115 11.66 8.39 18.20
N ARG A 116 10.68 9.26 18.04
CA ARG A 116 10.84 10.70 18.14
C ARG A 116 10.11 11.24 19.35
N LEU A 117 10.82 11.89 20.24
CA LEU A 117 10.24 12.55 21.40
C LEU A 117 9.68 13.94 21.06
N ASP A 118 8.65 14.35 21.77
CA ASP A 118 8.09 15.69 21.62
C ASP A 118 9.13 16.75 22.02
N PRO A 119 9.36 17.78 21.20
CA PRO A 119 10.32 18.83 21.49
C PRO A 119 10.11 19.55 22.82
N ALA A 120 8.87 19.63 23.29
CA ALA A 120 8.56 20.25 24.57
C ALA A 120 9.05 19.45 25.78
N LEU A 121 9.40 18.17 25.59
CA LEU A 121 9.90 17.30 26.66
C LEU A 121 11.43 17.33 26.76
N GLN A 122 12.12 17.17 25.65
CA GLN A 122 13.56 16.92 25.62
C GLN A 122 14.31 17.72 24.54
N GLY A 123 13.64 18.67 23.89
CA GLY A 123 14.26 19.51 22.85
C GLY A 123 14.08 18.98 21.42
N PRO A 124 14.55 19.75 20.43
CA PRO A 124 14.07 19.63 19.06
C PRO A 124 14.65 18.44 18.25
N LYS A 125 15.63 17.72 18.79
CA LYS A 125 16.32 16.62 18.08
C LYS A 125 16.40 15.32 18.88
N GLN A 126 15.60 15.15 19.93
CA GLN A 126 15.69 13.97 20.79
C GLN A 126 14.89 12.80 20.24
N GLY A 127 15.54 11.64 20.22
CA GLY A 127 14.97 10.38 19.74
C GLY A 127 16.04 9.50 19.10
N LEU A 128 15.57 8.51 18.37
CA LEU A 128 16.39 7.55 17.62
C LEU A 128 15.86 7.47 16.20
N TRP A 129 16.73 7.49 15.23
CA TRP A 129 16.39 7.29 13.83
C TRP A 129 17.43 6.36 13.18
N LEU A 130 17.00 5.16 12.85
CA LEU A 130 17.82 4.14 12.19
C LEU A 130 17.40 4.07 10.74
N VAL A 131 18.34 4.16 9.83
CA VAL A 131 18.14 4.12 8.37
C VAL A 131 18.96 2.99 7.79
N GLN A 132 18.35 2.20 6.90
CA GLN A 132 19.04 1.13 6.20
C GLN A 132 20.05 1.70 5.21
N ASP A 133 21.29 1.23 5.30
CA ASP A 133 22.33 1.57 4.35
C ASP A 133 22.28 0.68 3.10
N LYS A 134 23.18 0.92 2.15
CA LYS A 134 23.28 0.16 0.90
C LYS A 134 23.70 -1.31 1.07
N ASN A 135 24.20 -1.68 2.25
CA ASN A 135 24.60 -3.05 2.59
C ASN A 135 23.44 -3.80 3.29
N GLY A 136 22.36 -3.10 3.63
CA GLY A 136 21.25 -3.62 4.40
C GLY A 136 21.42 -3.51 5.91
N ASP A 137 22.45 -2.81 6.39
CA ASP A 137 22.67 -2.54 7.80
C ASP A 137 21.95 -1.26 8.22
N TYR A 138 21.44 -1.23 9.46
CA TYR A 138 20.77 -0.04 9.99
C TYR A 138 21.76 0.84 10.76
N ILE A 139 21.87 2.09 10.31
CA ILE A 139 22.78 3.08 10.87
C ILE A 139 21.97 4.20 11.52
N GLU A 140 22.40 4.66 12.70
CA GLU A 140 21.77 5.80 13.35
C GLU A 140 22.09 7.10 12.64
N HIS A 141 21.06 7.87 12.36
CA HIS A 141 21.10 9.19 11.78
C HIS A 141 20.70 10.26 12.79
N GLU A 142 21.15 11.48 12.56
CA GLU A 142 20.71 12.63 13.35
C GLU A 142 19.22 12.90 13.06
N MET A 143 18.45 13.08 14.13
CA MET A 143 17.03 13.41 14.02
C MET A 143 16.79 14.76 13.36
N THR A 144 15.79 14.84 12.52
CA THR A 144 15.34 16.11 11.92
C THR A 144 14.91 17.08 13.01
N ASP A 145 15.42 18.31 12.94
CA ASP A 145 14.95 19.40 13.80
C ASP A 145 13.59 19.90 13.27
N ILE A 146 12.51 19.34 13.83
CA ILE A 146 11.15 19.66 13.39
C ILE A 146 10.74 21.11 13.68
N SER A 147 11.48 21.84 14.52
CA SER A 147 11.18 23.24 14.84
C SER A 147 11.54 24.21 13.69
N LEU A 148 12.30 23.74 12.71
CA LEU A 148 12.73 24.52 11.55
C LEU A 148 11.67 24.56 10.43
N TYR A 149 10.60 23.78 10.54
CA TYR A 149 9.61 23.59 9.48
C TYR A 149 8.21 23.94 9.97
N ASP A 150 7.37 24.40 9.06
CA ASP A 150 5.96 24.58 9.33
C ASP A 150 5.27 23.20 9.49
N LYS A 151 4.24 23.12 10.33
CA LYS A 151 3.57 21.85 10.66
C LYS A 151 2.88 21.16 9.46
N ASP A 152 2.59 21.92 8.43
CA ASP A 152 1.99 21.48 7.16
C ASP A 152 3.02 21.17 6.07
N ASP A 153 4.32 21.28 6.38
CA ASP A 153 5.40 20.80 5.52
C ASP A 153 5.51 19.27 5.57
N ILE A 154 4.67 18.62 4.76
CA ILE A 154 4.56 17.15 4.74
C ILE A 154 5.89 16.50 4.38
N GLU A 155 6.65 17.09 3.46
CA GLU A 155 7.90 16.51 2.96
C GLU A 155 9.02 16.44 4.02
N HIS A 156 9.00 17.32 5.02
CA HIS A 156 9.99 17.32 6.10
C HIS A 156 9.46 16.77 7.42
N VAL A 157 8.21 17.09 7.79
CA VAL A 157 7.70 16.82 9.14
C VAL A 157 6.30 16.18 9.18
N GLY A 158 5.75 15.78 8.01
CA GLY A 158 4.44 15.12 7.94
C GLY A 158 4.38 13.84 8.76
N TRP A 159 5.44 13.05 8.76
CA TRP A 159 5.57 11.83 9.55
C TRP A 159 5.41 12.05 11.07
N TYR A 160 5.63 13.27 11.57
CA TYR A 160 5.45 13.62 12.97
C TYR A 160 4.08 14.25 13.24
N TYR A 161 3.67 15.27 12.47
CA TYR A 161 2.47 16.04 12.78
C TYR A 161 1.15 15.37 12.33
N ILE A 162 1.15 14.60 11.25
CA ILE A 162 -0.07 13.93 10.76
C ILE A 162 -0.63 12.95 11.80
N PRO A 163 0.13 11.97 12.35
CA PRO A 163 -0.40 11.04 13.33
C PRO A 163 -0.79 11.73 14.64
N ILE A 164 -0.06 12.75 15.07
CA ILE A 164 -0.42 13.54 16.26
C ILE A 164 -1.76 14.26 16.06
N THR A 165 -1.96 14.89 14.91
CA THR A 165 -3.23 15.56 14.58
C THR A 165 -4.39 14.59 14.50
N ASN A 166 -4.15 13.39 13.98
CA ASN A 166 -5.16 12.34 13.91
C ASN A 166 -5.43 11.69 15.28
N GLY A 167 -4.51 11.81 16.23
CA GLY A 167 -4.60 11.23 17.56
C GLY A 167 -4.58 9.71 17.62
N LYS A 168 -4.16 9.05 16.54
CA LYS A 168 -4.15 7.60 16.38
C LYS A 168 -3.06 7.13 15.41
N ASP A 169 -2.83 5.82 15.38
CA ASP A 169 -2.00 5.17 14.38
C ASP A 169 -2.46 5.52 12.97
N THR A 170 -1.51 5.80 12.10
CA THR A 170 -1.80 6.37 10.78
C THR A 170 -0.79 5.88 9.76
N TRP A 171 -1.30 5.34 8.65
CA TRP A 171 -0.56 5.25 7.41
C TRP A 171 -0.56 6.62 6.71
N ILE A 172 0.62 7.10 6.34
CA ILE A 172 0.79 8.31 5.53
C ILE A 172 0.91 7.87 4.08
N ASN A 173 0.07 8.42 3.20
CA ASN A 173 0.09 8.14 1.77
C ASN A 173 1.50 8.39 1.19
N PRO A 174 1.84 7.78 0.04
CA PRO A 174 3.14 7.99 -0.59
C PRO A 174 3.48 9.47 -0.70
N TYR A 175 4.65 9.84 -0.21
CA TYR A 175 5.17 11.21 -0.29
C TYR A 175 6.69 11.20 -0.45
N TYR A 176 7.22 12.27 -1.04
CA TYR A 176 8.64 12.47 -1.13
C TYR A 176 9.18 12.99 0.21
N ASN A 177 10.02 12.19 0.87
CA ASN A 177 10.66 12.60 2.13
C ASN A 177 12.01 13.26 1.85
N LYS A 178 12.08 14.56 2.06
CA LYS A 178 13.31 15.34 1.81
C LYS A 178 14.46 15.03 2.77
N ASN A 179 14.16 14.48 3.94
CA ASN A 179 15.20 14.08 4.88
C ASN A 179 15.95 12.81 4.41
N MET A 180 15.30 11.99 3.59
CA MET A 180 15.85 10.75 3.04
C MET A 180 16.19 10.85 1.55
N ASP A 181 15.67 11.87 0.85
CA ASP A 181 15.75 12.02 -0.61
C ASP A 181 15.08 10.85 -1.36
N GLU A 182 13.98 10.31 -0.79
CA GLU A 182 13.27 9.16 -1.34
C GLU A 182 11.75 9.28 -1.20
N GLU A 183 11.01 8.55 -2.07
CA GLU A 183 9.58 8.42 -1.99
C GLU A 183 9.22 7.23 -1.08
N ILE A 184 8.55 7.53 0.01
CA ILE A 184 8.24 6.59 1.08
C ILE A 184 6.76 6.60 1.46
N ILE A 185 6.40 5.57 2.21
CA ILE A 185 5.15 5.42 2.93
C ILE A 185 5.50 5.19 4.39
N SER A 186 4.82 5.86 5.29
CA SER A 186 5.11 5.76 6.72
C SER A 186 3.94 5.18 7.49
N TYR A 187 4.19 4.24 8.38
CA TYR A 187 3.25 3.86 9.42
C TYR A 187 3.72 4.39 10.77
N VAL A 188 2.87 5.19 11.41
CA VAL A 188 3.27 5.94 12.60
C VAL A 188 2.20 5.90 13.67
N ILE A 189 2.62 5.65 14.91
CA ILE A 189 1.77 5.66 16.10
C ILE A 189 2.19 6.83 17.00
N PRO A 190 1.29 7.78 17.33
CA PRO A 190 1.57 8.81 18.31
C PRO A 190 1.52 8.21 19.72
N ILE A 191 2.53 8.53 20.53
CA ILE A 191 2.56 8.16 21.95
C ILE A 191 1.89 9.27 22.73
N ILE A 192 0.69 9.01 23.20
CA ILE A 192 -0.11 9.95 23.99
C ILE A 192 -0.39 9.30 25.34
N LEU A 193 -0.01 9.96 26.43
CA LEU A 193 -0.25 9.53 27.80
C LEU A 193 -0.91 10.68 28.57
N ASP A 194 -2.04 10.40 29.19
CA ASP A 194 -2.80 11.39 29.99
C ASP A 194 -3.01 12.72 29.23
N GLU A 195 -3.46 12.62 27.97
CA GLU A 195 -3.67 13.73 27.04
C GLU A 195 -2.39 14.52 26.67
N ARG A 196 -1.23 14.05 27.10
CA ARG A 196 0.06 14.66 26.78
C ARG A 196 0.74 13.91 25.64
N ILE A 197 1.20 14.63 24.63
CA ILE A 197 2.02 14.08 23.56
C ILE A 197 3.43 13.80 24.11
N ILE A 198 3.86 12.55 24.00
CA ILE A 198 5.20 12.10 24.37
C ILE A 198 6.08 12.07 23.12
N GLY A 199 5.53 11.71 21.99
CA GLY A 199 6.24 11.61 20.73
C GLY A 199 5.55 10.72 19.72
N VAL A 200 6.32 10.16 18.81
CA VAL A 200 5.84 9.19 17.81
C VAL A 200 6.83 8.04 17.65
N VAL A 201 6.31 6.88 17.26
CA VAL A 201 7.08 5.72 16.78
C VAL A 201 6.62 5.40 15.38
N GLY A 202 7.54 5.14 14.46
CA GLY A 202 7.17 4.81 13.10
C GLY A 202 8.22 4.01 12.36
N MET A 203 7.80 3.46 11.23
CA MET A 203 8.65 2.83 10.21
C MET A 203 8.25 3.33 8.84
N ASP A 204 9.24 3.41 7.96
CA ASP A 204 9.04 3.78 6.58
C ASP A 204 9.37 2.61 5.65
N ILE A 205 8.64 2.55 4.54
CA ILE A 205 8.84 1.62 3.44
C ILE A 205 9.06 2.44 2.16
N GLU A 206 10.00 2.03 1.31
CA GLU A 206 10.06 2.60 -0.04
C GLU A 206 8.78 2.30 -0.82
N THR A 207 8.18 3.31 -1.43
CA THR A 207 7.02 3.16 -2.31
C THR A 207 7.28 2.14 -3.41
N LYS A 208 8.52 2.09 -3.91
CA LYS A 208 8.99 1.12 -4.91
C LYS A 208 8.72 -0.33 -4.52
N LEU A 209 8.81 -0.68 -3.25
CA LEU A 209 8.59 -2.04 -2.76
C LEU A 209 7.16 -2.52 -2.99
N LEU A 210 6.17 -1.60 -2.94
CA LEU A 210 4.78 -1.92 -3.21
C LEU A 210 4.52 -2.21 -4.69
N TYR A 211 5.12 -1.43 -5.57
CA TYR A 211 4.82 -1.57 -7.00
C TYR A 211 5.71 -2.58 -7.74
N GLU A 212 6.86 -2.97 -7.23
CA GLU A 212 7.69 -3.99 -7.89
C GLU A 212 6.98 -5.32 -8.05
N ASN A 213 6.14 -5.70 -7.09
CA ASN A 213 5.29 -6.88 -7.21
C ASN A 213 4.17 -6.72 -8.25
N THR A 214 3.72 -5.49 -8.49
CA THR A 214 2.68 -5.16 -9.46
C THR A 214 3.23 -4.99 -10.88
N LYS A 215 4.43 -4.41 -10.99
CA LYS A 215 5.12 -4.12 -12.26
C LYS A 215 5.31 -5.32 -13.17
N ASN A 216 5.53 -6.49 -12.60
CA ASN A 216 5.81 -7.72 -13.33
C ASN A 216 4.55 -8.55 -13.65
N VAL A 217 3.37 -8.04 -13.32
CA VAL A 217 2.12 -8.71 -13.66
C VAL A 217 1.76 -8.42 -15.11
N THR A 218 1.83 -9.45 -15.93
CA THR A 218 1.34 -9.42 -17.31
C THR A 218 0.10 -10.29 -17.42
N VAL A 219 -0.96 -9.74 -17.97
CA VAL A 219 -2.21 -10.45 -18.22
C VAL A 219 -2.35 -10.63 -19.72
N TYR A 220 -2.23 -11.86 -20.20
CA TYR A 220 -2.15 -12.19 -21.63
C TYR A 220 -0.99 -11.46 -22.34
N GLU A 221 -1.20 -10.97 -23.56
CA GLU A 221 -0.15 -10.34 -24.38
C GLU A 221 -0.01 -8.83 -24.14
N SER A 222 -1.05 -8.17 -23.63
CA SER A 222 -1.08 -6.70 -23.55
C SER A 222 -1.66 -6.13 -22.25
N GLY A 223 -2.15 -6.99 -21.36
CA GLY A 223 -2.69 -6.56 -20.07
C GLY A 223 -1.58 -6.29 -19.05
N TYR A 224 -1.82 -5.36 -18.17
CA TYR A 224 -0.93 -4.98 -17.07
C TYR A 224 -1.73 -4.74 -15.79
N ALA A 225 -1.03 -4.72 -14.66
CA ALA A 225 -1.60 -4.32 -13.39
C ALA A 225 -1.12 -2.91 -13.01
N PHE A 226 -1.93 -2.23 -12.22
CA PHE A 226 -1.61 -0.94 -11.61
C PHE A 226 -2.05 -0.93 -10.15
N LEU A 227 -1.56 0.03 -9.38
CA LEU A 227 -1.87 0.20 -7.96
C LEU A 227 -2.48 1.58 -7.75
N MET A 228 -3.61 1.64 -7.06
CA MET A 228 -4.31 2.88 -6.73
C MET A 228 -4.59 2.92 -5.23
N ASP A 229 -4.62 4.13 -4.67
CA ASP A 229 -5.19 4.35 -3.35
C ASP A 229 -6.73 4.41 -3.39
N ASN A 230 -7.34 4.59 -2.24
CA ASN A 230 -8.80 4.68 -2.13
C ASN A 230 -9.39 6.02 -2.59
N GLU A 231 -8.56 7.03 -2.84
CA GLU A 231 -8.94 8.31 -3.41
C GLU A 231 -8.93 8.25 -4.95
N GLY A 232 -8.50 7.10 -5.52
CA GLY A 232 -8.40 6.87 -6.95
C GLY A 232 -7.12 7.44 -7.55
N GLU A 233 -6.13 7.75 -6.73
CA GLU A 233 -4.81 8.18 -7.18
C GLU A 233 -3.91 6.98 -7.46
N PHE A 234 -3.17 7.02 -8.55
CA PHE A 234 -2.26 5.92 -8.89
C PHE A 234 -1.01 5.97 -8.01
N VAL A 235 -0.80 4.91 -7.25
CA VAL A 235 0.48 4.64 -6.58
C VAL A 235 1.50 4.11 -7.59
N TYR A 236 1.02 3.32 -8.56
CA TYR A 236 1.82 2.81 -9.66
C TYR A 236 0.98 2.60 -10.93
N HIS A 237 1.51 3.01 -12.08
CA HIS A 237 0.93 2.71 -13.39
C HIS A 237 2.05 2.52 -14.43
N PRO A 238 2.01 1.45 -15.26
CA PRO A 238 3.13 1.10 -16.16
C PRO A 238 3.32 2.09 -17.32
N GLU A 239 2.29 2.78 -17.74
CA GLU A 239 2.34 3.73 -18.86
C GLU A 239 2.62 5.17 -18.40
N MET A 240 2.51 5.46 -17.11
CA MET A 240 2.84 6.76 -16.55
C MET A 240 4.31 6.82 -16.18
N LYS A 241 5.04 7.69 -16.85
CA LYS A 241 6.43 7.99 -16.55
C LYS A 241 6.50 9.17 -15.59
N GLY A 242 6.87 8.89 -14.36
CA GLY A 242 7.10 9.89 -13.32
C GLY A 242 6.04 9.85 -12.22
N ASN A 243 6.47 10.12 -11.01
CA ASN A 243 5.69 10.05 -9.77
C ASN A 243 4.67 11.18 -9.59
N THR A 244 4.43 11.96 -10.62
CA THR A 244 3.47 13.06 -10.57
C THR A 244 2.25 12.68 -11.40
N ILE A 245 1.24 12.20 -10.73
CA ILE A 245 -0.08 12.01 -11.31
C ILE A 245 -0.64 13.39 -11.60
N SER A 246 -0.74 13.76 -12.87
CA SER A 246 -1.39 15.03 -13.22
C SER A 246 -2.87 14.93 -12.86
N GLN A 247 -3.43 15.97 -12.25
CA GLN A 247 -4.87 16.05 -11.91
C GLN A 247 -5.77 15.81 -13.15
N GLU A 248 -5.25 16.01 -14.35
CA GLU A 248 -5.96 15.82 -15.60
C GLU A 248 -6.04 14.34 -16.01
N PHE A 249 -5.01 13.56 -15.71
CA PHE A 249 -5.01 12.11 -15.91
C PHE A 249 -5.94 11.44 -14.90
N ASN A 250 -5.93 11.85 -13.65
CA ASN A 250 -6.84 11.37 -12.61
C ASN A 250 -8.31 11.58 -13.01
N ARG A 251 -8.69 12.70 -13.60
CA ARG A 251 -10.07 12.93 -14.08
C ARG A 251 -10.52 11.94 -15.14
N GLN A 252 -9.65 11.55 -16.08
CA GLN A 252 -10.01 10.57 -17.10
C GLN A 252 -10.10 9.15 -16.57
N HIS A 253 -9.27 8.80 -15.59
CA HIS A 253 -9.20 7.46 -15.01
C HIS A 253 -10.14 7.29 -13.81
N THR A 254 -10.50 8.35 -13.10
CA THR A 254 -11.60 8.33 -12.11
C THR A 254 -12.90 7.83 -12.72
N TYR A 255 -13.18 8.20 -13.99
CA TYR A 255 -14.33 7.65 -14.72
C TYR A 255 -14.23 6.13 -14.94
N LEU A 256 -13.04 5.63 -15.26
CA LEU A 256 -12.81 4.18 -15.42
C LEU A 256 -12.89 3.45 -14.07
N TYR A 257 -12.38 4.07 -13.01
CA TYR A 257 -12.49 3.59 -11.65
C TYR A 257 -13.95 3.54 -11.16
N GLU A 258 -14.70 4.63 -11.30
CA GLU A 258 -16.14 4.64 -10.99
C GLU A 258 -16.91 3.62 -11.81
N LYS A 259 -16.59 3.46 -13.09
CA LYS A 259 -17.21 2.46 -13.94
C LYS A 259 -16.82 1.04 -13.54
N SER A 260 -15.59 0.81 -13.09
CA SER A 260 -15.15 -0.48 -12.56
C SER A 260 -15.84 -0.80 -11.24
N LEU A 261 -15.96 0.17 -10.32
CA LEU A 261 -16.71 0.01 -9.08
C LEU A 261 -18.19 -0.30 -9.33
N LEU A 262 -18.83 0.37 -10.28
CA LEU A 262 -20.22 0.12 -10.66
C LEU A 262 -20.40 -1.25 -11.35
N SER A 263 -19.37 -1.76 -12.05
CA SER A 263 -19.38 -3.12 -12.59
C SER A 263 -19.17 -4.19 -11.53
N VAL A 264 -18.71 -3.81 -10.37
CA VAL A 264 -18.31 -4.64 -9.23
C VAL A 264 -19.41 -4.79 -8.18
N GLU A 265 -20.50 -4.02 -8.24
CA GLU A 265 -21.70 -4.31 -7.41
C GLU A 265 -22.21 -5.74 -7.60
N ASN A 266 -21.74 -6.46 -8.63
CA ASN A 266 -22.01 -7.87 -8.86
C ASN A 266 -20.79 -8.81 -8.75
N GLN A 267 -19.59 -8.32 -8.44
CA GLN A 267 -18.39 -9.14 -8.25
C GLN A 267 -17.56 -8.54 -7.09
N SER A 268 -17.25 -9.35 -6.10
CA SER A 268 -16.47 -8.93 -4.94
C SER A 268 -15.10 -8.36 -5.35
N VAL A 269 -14.91 -7.05 -5.23
CA VAL A 269 -13.58 -6.45 -5.30
C VAL A 269 -12.88 -6.72 -4.00
N GLU A 270 -11.76 -7.39 -4.09
CA GLU A 270 -10.88 -7.53 -2.96
C GLU A 270 -9.95 -6.30 -2.89
N THR A 271 -10.00 -5.60 -1.77
CA THR A 271 -9.20 -4.40 -1.51
C THR A 271 -8.23 -4.66 -0.39
N SER A 272 -6.99 -4.21 -0.52
CA SER A 272 -6.00 -4.23 0.57
C SER A 272 -6.33 -3.23 1.67
N ARG A 273 -5.96 -3.53 2.90
CA ARG A 273 -6.04 -2.55 3.99
C ARG A 273 -4.93 -1.54 3.84
N TRP A 274 -5.32 -0.32 3.64
CA TRP A 274 -4.44 0.81 3.67
C TRP A 274 -5.02 1.81 4.66
N ASN A 275 -4.45 1.84 5.82
CA ASN A 275 -4.73 2.66 6.97
C ASN A 275 -6.16 2.57 7.58
N ASP A 276 -6.27 3.08 8.77
CA ASP A 276 -7.31 2.96 9.77
C ASP A 276 -8.60 3.78 9.49
N THR A 277 -8.69 4.49 8.38
CA THR A 277 -9.81 5.36 8.02
C THR A 277 -10.65 4.85 6.86
N ASP A 278 -10.89 3.54 6.76
CA ASP A 278 -11.57 2.93 5.60
C ASP A 278 -10.82 3.09 4.25
N LYS A 279 -9.57 3.53 4.29
CA LYS A 279 -8.75 3.64 3.11
C LYS A 279 -8.21 2.27 2.74
N ARG A 280 -8.38 1.87 1.49
CA ARG A 280 -7.99 0.56 0.96
C ARG A 280 -7.27 0.75 -0.36
N LEU A 281 -6.22 -0.03 -0.61
CA LEU A 281 -5.64 -0.15 -1.93
C LEU A 281 -6.49 -1.10 -2.79
N THR A 282 -6.77 -0.71 -4.01
CA THR A 282 -7.47 -1.54 -4.98
C THR A 282 -6.47 -1.98 -6.05
N ALA A 283 -6.30 -3.29 -6.22
CA ALA A 283 -5.58 -3.86 -7.34
C ALA A 283 -6.58 -4.25 -8.43
N GLN A 284 -6.40 -3.76 -9.66
CA GLN A 284 -7.14 -4.18 -10.86
C GLN A 284 -6.21 -4.76 -11.89
#